data_a8ab5b01b81b262c4158cba0a7cdfbad
#
_entry.id   a8ab5b01b81b262c4158cba0a7cdfbad
#
_cell.length_a   1.000
_cell.length_b   1.000
_cell.length_c   1.000
_cell.angle_alpha   90.00
_cell.angle_beta   90.00
_cell.angle_gamma   90.00
#
_symmetry.space_group_name_H-M   'P 1'
#
loop_
_entity.id
_entity.type
_entity.pdbx_description
1 polymer ?
#
loop_
_entity_poly.entity_id
_entity_poly.type
_entity_poly.pdbx_seq_one_letter_code
_entity_poly.pdbx_strand_id
1 'polypeptide(L)'
;LRNNGQIDFTDAILQATELCRALHPVSYDYIIVDEFQDISVDRYNFLKALREGNPPAKLYCVGDDWQSIYRFSGSDMALFNNFAAFFGPTEINKIETTYRFGEPLVGLSARFIQRNTAQIKKNIRPFSEQRKTELSFQAYDRNSYCNVIGQLIASIPTDKSVFLLGRYSFDDYYLSFMYKSVKEGNRFYYIIGGRKVEFLTVHKSKGLEADYVILLQCNKDTYGFPSLVSDDPSLQYVLTASDHFPYGEERRLFYVAI
;
A
#
# COMPACT_ATOMS: atom_id res chain seq x y z
N LEU A 1 25.10 10.94 10.49
CA LEU A 1 24.06 11.98 10.47
C LEU A 1 24.16 12.88 11.71
N ARG A 2 24.16 12.33 12.94
CA ARG A 2 24.18 13.12 14.20
C ARG A 2 25.39 14.05 14.30
N ASN A 3 26.56 13.65 13.82
CA ASN A 3 27.77 14.50 13.84
C ASN A 3 27.68 15.74 12.94
N ASN A 4 26.72 15.76 11.99
CA ASN A 4 26.50 16.88 11.06
C ASN A 4 25.23 17.68 11.41
N GLY A 5 24.62 17.46 12.59
CA GLY A 5 23.35 18.09 12.96
C GLY A 5 22.15 17.63 12.13
N GLN A 6 22.25 16.48 11.47
CA GLN A 6 21.20 15.87 10.67
C GLN A 6 20.58 14.69 11.42
N ILE A 7 19.29 14.51 11.28
CA ILE A 7 18.53 13.37 11.80
C ILE A 7 17.76 12.71 10.65
N ASP A 8 17.57 11.40 10.73
CA ASP A 8 16.63 10.70 9.85
C ASP A 8 15.22 10.63 10.47
N PHE A 9 14.27 10.02 9.75
CA PHE A 9 12.90 9.91 10.24
C PHE A 9 12.79 9.05 11.50
N THR A 10 13.59 8.02 11.65
CA THR A 10 13.61 7.15 12.85
C THR A 10 14.16 7.93 14.03
N ASP A 11 15.28 8.65 13.86
CA ASP A 11 15.85 9.54 14.87
C ASP A 11 14.81 10.57 15.34
N ALA A 12 14.07 11.17 14.41
CA ALA A 12 13.03 12.16 14.74
C ALA A 12 11.93 11.56 15.61
N ILE A 13 11.45 10.35 15.30
CA ILE A 13 10.41 9.65 16.07
C ILE A 13 10.94 9.26 17.45
N LEU A 14 12.17 8.77 17.55
CA LEU A 14 12.80 8.40 18.81
C LEU A 14 12.97 9.63 19.72
N GLN A 15 13.48 10.75 19.19
CA GLN A 15 13.61 12.01 19.95
C GLN A 15 12.25 12.55 20.39
N ALA A 16 11.24 12.52 19.51
CA ALA A 16 9.90 12.93 19.87
C ALA A 16 9.32 12.06 21.00
N THR A 17 9.59 10.76 20.97
CA THR A 17 9.19 9.82 22.04
C THR A 17 9.83 10.19 23.39
N GLU A 18 11.13 10.48 23.40
CA GLU A 18 11.87 10.91 24.59
C GLU A 18 11.33 12.25 25.13
N LEU A 19 11.09 13.22 24.24
CA LEU A 19 10.53 14.52 24.60
C LEU A 19 9.12 14.40 25.21
N CYS A 20 8.26 13.56 24.62
CA CYS A 20 6.92 13.31 25.16
C CYS A 20 6.97 12.73 26.58
N ARG A 21 7.91 11.83 26.86
CA ARG A 21 8.09 11.25 28.20
C ARG A 21 8.66 12.25 29.21
N ALA A 22 9.57 13.12 28.76
CA ALA A 22 10.26 14.06 29.65
C ALA A 22 9.43 15.30 29.98
N LEU A 23 8.68 15.83 29.02
CA LEU A 23 8.10 17.17 29.09
C LEU A 23 6.58 17.20 29.23
N HIS A 24 5.87 16.10 28.84
CA HIS A 24 4.41 16.09 28.74
C HIS A 24 3.82 17.38 28.15
N PRO A 25 4.29 17.80 26.96
CA PRO A 25 4.24 19.21 26.54
C PRO A 25 2.84 19.71 26.15
N VAL A 26 1.91 18.82 25.79
CA VAL A 26 0.58 19.18 25.28
C VAL A 26 -0.48 18.22 25.78
N SER A 27 -1.64 18.77 26.18
CA SER A 27 -2.83 17.98 26.51
C SER A 27 -3.71 17.86 25.28
N TYR A 28 -4.14 16.62 24.98
CA TYR A 28 -5.06 16.29 23.91
C TYR A 28 -6.30 15.60 24.44
N ASP A 29 -7.47 15.92 23.87
CA ASP A 29 -8.71 15.17 24.14
C ASP A 29 -8.79 13.92 23.25
N TYR A 30 -8.24 14.02 22.03
CA TYR A 30 -8.24 12.95 21.03
C TYR A 30 -6.87 12.83 20.38
N ILE A 31 -6.45 11.59 20.17
CA ILE A 31 -5.29 11.22 19.35
C ILE A 31 -5.84 10.41 18.18
N ILE A 32 -5.75 10.95 16.96
CA ILE A 32 -6.28 10.32 15.75
C ILE A 32 -5.11 9.88 14.87
N VAL A 33 -5.10 8.61 14.46
CA VAL A 33 -4.05 8.04 13.60
C VAL A 33 -4.71 7.43 12.36
N ASP A 34 -4.33 7.93 11.21
CA ASP A 34 -4.73 7.38 9.91
C ASP A 34 -3.67 6.41 9.37
N GLU A 35 -4.07 5.55 8.42
CA GLU A 35 -3.20 4.52 7.82
C GLU A 35 -2.49 3.65 8.88
N PHE A 36 -3.21 3.31 9.96
CA PHE A 36 -2.61 2.63 11.13
C PHE A 36 -2.01 1.26 10.81
N GLN A 37 -2.39 0.60 9.70
CA GLN A 37 -1.79 -0.66 9.25
C GLN A 37 -0.30 -0.53 8.87
N ASP A 38 0.19 0.71 8.71
CA ASP A 38 1.60 0.98 8.39
C ASP A 38 2.43 1.36 9.64
N ILE A 39 1.90 1.10 10.83
CA ILE A 39 2.59 1.37 12.08
C ILE A 39 3.82 0.48 12.27
N SER A 40 4.93 1.07 12.72
CA SER A 40 6.13 0.38 13.18
C SER A 40 6.21 0.38 14.70
N VAL A 41 7.10 -0.43 15.25
CA VAL A 41 7.36 -0.49 16.70
C VAL A 41 7.78 0.90 17.25
N ASP A 42 8.58 1.66 16.52
CA ASP A 42 8.98 3.01 16.95
C ASP A 42 7.80 3.97 17.01
N ARG A 43 6.93 3.95 15.99
CA ARG A 43 5.69 4.75 15.97
C ARG A 43 4.72 4.31 17.06
N TYR A 44 4.63 3.01 17.35
CA TYR A 44 3.86 2.50 18.48
C TYR A 44 4.39 3.05 19.81
N ASN A 45 5.72 3.04 20.03
CA ASN A 45 6.34 3.56 21.24
C ASN A 45 6.09 5.06 21.40
N PHE A 46 6.14 5.82 20.31
CA PHE A 46 5.78 7.24 20.30
C PHE A 46 4.31 7.47 20.68
N LEU A 47 3.40 6.72 20.07
CA LEU A 47 1.97 6.82 20.36
C LEU A 47 1.65 6.43 21.82
N LYS A 48 2.35 5.42 22.34
CA LYS A 48 2.25 5.01 23.74
C LYS A 48 2.71 6.13 24.68
N ALA A 49 3.85 6.77 24.40
CA ALA A 49 4.35 7.90 25.18
C ALA A 49 3.38 9.10 25.17
N LEU A 50 2.77 9.40 24.02
CA LEU A 50 1.73 10.43 23.91
C LEU A 50 0.52 10.12 24.81
N ARG A 51 0.04 8.87 24.84
CA ARG A 51 -1.08 8.46 25.67
C ARG A 51 -0.75 8.50 27.15
N GLU A 52 0.44 8.05 27.54
CA GLU A 52 0.92 8.09 28.92
C GLU A 52 0.98 9.53 29.45
N GLY A 53 1.37 10.48 28.60
CA GLY A 53 1.35 11.92 28.90
C GLY A 53 -0.05 12.56 28.86
N ASN A 54 -1.05 11.86 28.32
CA ASN A 54 -2.44 12.34 28.15
C ASN A 54 -3.46 11.27 28.56
N PRO A 55 -3.53 10.87 29.84
CA PRO A 55 -4.39 9.78 30.29
C PRO A 55 -5.87 9.89 29.89
N PRO A 56 -6.51 11.09 29.85
CA PRO A 56 -7.90 11.22 29.42
C PRO A 56 -8.09 11.14 27.92
N ALA A 57 -7.02 11.25 27.10
CA ALA A 57 -7.13 11.27 25.64
C ALA A 57 -7.68 9.96 25.08
N LYS A 58 -8.66 10.07 24.20
CA LYS A 58 -9.20 8.93 23.46
C LYS A 58 -8.35 8.68 22.21
N LEU A 59 -7.92 7.44 22.02
CA LEU A 59 -7.19 7.01 20.82
C LEU A 59 -8.17 6.49 19.77
N TYR A 60 -8.11 7.03 18.57
CA TYR A 60 -8.90 6.63 17.41
C TYR A 60 -7.96 6.32 16.24
N CYS A 61 -7.92 5.05 15.83
CA CYS A 61 -7.06 4.59 14.74
C CYS A 61 -7.89 4.08 13.57
N VAL A 62 -7.56 4.52 12.37
CA VAL A 62 -8.18 4.08 11.12
C VAL A 62 -7.13 3.38 10.27
N GLY A 63 -7.50 2.29 9.63
CA GLY A 63 -6.59 1.57 8.74
C GLY A 63 -7.24 0.36 8.08
N ASP A 64 -6.53 -0.20 7.12
CA ASP A 64 -6.95 -1.38 6.36
C ASP A 64 -5.80 -2.39 6.29
N ASP A 65 -5.88 -3.49 7.05
CA ASP A 65 -4.87 -4.56 7.06
C ASP A 65 -4.63 -5.18 5.67
N TRP A 66 -5.63 -5.12 4.77
CA TRP A 66 -5.47 -5.59 3.39
C TRP A 66 -4.52 -4.71 2.58
N GLN A 67 -4.25 -3.48 3.03
CA GLN A 67 -3.36 -2.51 2.40
C GLN A 67 -2.01 -2.33 3.13
N SER A 68 -1.67 -3.22 4.06
CA SER A 68 -0.36 -3.22 4.74
C SER A 68 0.72 -3.78 3.81
N ILE A 69 1.49 -2.89 3.18
CA ILE A 69 2.48 -3.22 2.14
C ILE A 69 3.89 -2.66 2.42
N TYR A 70 4.15 -2.17 3.64
CA TYR A 70 5.42 -1.55 4.01
C TYR A 70 6.18 -2.35 5.08
N ARG A 71 6.06 -3.69 5.06
CA ARG A 71 6.78 -4.56 5.97
C ARG A 71 8.29 -4.38 5.87
N PHE A 72 8.81 -4.22 4.65
CA PHE A 72 10.23 -3.97 4.40
C PHE A 72 10.76 -2.69 5.06
N SER A 73 9.90 -1.75 5.42
CA SER A 73 10.23 -0.53 6.17
C SER A 73 9.86 -0.60 7.66
N GLY A 74 9.58 -1.82 8.18
CA GLY A 74 9.31 -2.06 9.59
C GLY A 74 7.85 -1.92 10.01
N SER A 75 6.90 -1.83 9.08
CA SER A 75 5.47 -1.91 9.42
C SER A 75 5.13 -3.28 9.98
N ASP A 76 4.43 -3.31 11.10
CA ASP A 76 4.12 -4.53 11.84
C ASP A 76 2.60 -4.73 11.97
N MET A 77 2.07 -5.66 11.17
CA MET A 77 0.65 -6.02 11.20
C MET A 77 0.14 -6.56 12.54
N ALA A 78 1.03 -7.10 13.38
CA ALA A 78 0.60 -7.61 14.67
C ALA A 78 0.12 -6.49 15.60
N LEU A 79 0.71 -5.29 15.48
CA LEU A 79 0.25 -4.09 16.20
C LEU A 79 -1.16 -3.67 15.79
N PHE A 80 -1.50 -3.84 14.51
CA PHE A 80 -2.83 -3.56 13.99
C PHE A 80 -3.83 -4.66 14.37
N ASN A 81 -3.50 -5.91 14.08
CA ASN A 81 -4.43 -7.04 14.27
C ASN A 81 -4.71 -7.36 15.74
N ASN A 82 -3.75 -7.09 16.64
CA ASN A 82 -3.89 -7.33 18.07
C ASN A 82 -4.03 -6.02 18.85
N PHE A 83 -4.68 -5.03 18.30
CA PHE A 83 -4.77 -3.67 18.83
C PHE A 83 -5.11 -3.63 20.32
N ALA A 84 -6.11 -4.41 20.78
CA ALA A 84 -6.52 -4.45 22.17
C ALA A 84 -5.41 -4.97 23.10
N ALA A 85 -4.53 -5.84 22.66
CA ALA A 85 -3.40 -6.34 23.45
C ALA A 85 -2.35 -5.24 23.70
N PHE A 86 -2.20 -4.29 22.78
CA PHE A 86 -1.23 -3.20 22.88
C PHE A 86 -1.79 -1.93 23.52
N PHE A 87 -3.08 -1.64 23.28
CA PHE A 87 -3.70 -0.38 23.70
C PHE A 87 -4.79 -0.51 24.74
N GLY A 88 -5.16 -1.74 25.13
CA GLY A 88 -6.20 -2.01 26.12
C GLY A 88 -7.60 -2.15 25.51
N PRO A 89 -8.65 -2.10 26.32
CA PRO A 89 -10.04 -2.28 25.88
C PRO A 89 -10.37 -1.39 24.68
N THR A 90 -10.94 -1.98 23.64
CA THR A 90 -11.11 -1.33 22.34
C THR A 90 -12.45 -1.69 21.73
N GLU A 91 -13.11 -0.71 21.13
CA GLU A 91 -14.22 -0.92 20.22
C GLU A 91 -13.72 -0.96 18.80
N ILE A 92 -14.15 -1.97 18.02
CA ILE A 92 -13.75 -2.16 16.62
C ILE A 92 -14.98 -2.04 15.74
N ASN A 93 -14.94 -1.06 14.84
CA ASN A 93 -15.95 -0.84 13.81
C ASN A 93 -15.37 -1.13 12.43
N LYS A 94 -16.15 -1.74 11.53
CA LYS A 94 -15.76 -2.05 10.17
C LYS A 94 -16.50 -1.15 9.18
N ILE A 95 -15.74 -0.51 8.29
CA ILE A 95 -16.29 0.18 7.12
C ILE A 95 -16.29 -0.83 5.98
N GLU A 96 -17.49 -1.26 5.54
CA GLU A 96 -17.66 -2.33 4.56
C GLU A 96 -18.27 -1.84 3.24
N THR A 97 -18.41 -0.54 3.05
CA THR A 97 -18.89 0.06 1.79
C THR A 97 -17.75 0.73 1.06
N THR A 98 -17.52 0.33 -0.20
CA THR A 98 -16.54 0.99 -1.08
C THR A 98 -17.24 1.87 -2.11
N TYR A 99 -16.65 3.06 -2.35
CA TYR A 99 -17.09 4.03 -3.37
C TYR A 99 -16.16 4.02 -4.60
N ARG A 100 -15.03 3.31 -4.52
CA ARG A 100 -13.97 3.35 -5.53
C ARG A 100 -14.31 2.54 -6.76
N PHE A 101 -14.79 1.31 -6.61
CA PHE A 101 -15.09 0.38 -7.70
C PHE A 101 -16.31 -0.48 -7.40
N GLY A 102 -16.79 -1.20 -8.43
CA GLY A 102 -18.00 -2.01 -8.37
C GLY A 102 -17.75 -3.50 -8.55
N GLU A 103 -18.84 -4.26 -8.71
CA GLU A 103 -18.74 -5.68 -9.07
C GLU A 103 -18.32 -5.85 -10.55
N PRO A 104 -17.63 -6.95 -10.92
CA PRO A 104 -17.25 -8.08 -10.06
C PRO A 104 -15.94 -7.88 -9.27
N LEU A 105 -15.25 -6.74 -9.43
CA LEU A 105 -13.93 -6.53 -8.84
C LEU A 105 -13.98 -6.55 -7.30
N VAL A 106 -15.00 -5.99 -6.67
CA VAL A 106 -15.19 -6.03 -5.20
C VAL A 106 -15.16 -7.46 -4.69
N GLY A 107 -16.00 -8.32 -5.26
CA GLY A 107 -16.07 -9.72 -4.82
C GLY A 107 -14.83 -10.54 -5.16
N LEU A 108 -14.17 -10.26 -6.29
CA LEU A 108 -12.94 -10.95 -6.70
C LEU A 108 -11.78 -10.60 -5.79
N SER A 109 -11.55 -9.31 -5.55
CA SER A 109 -10.46 -8.81 -4.71
C SER A 109 -10.64 -9.24 -3.25
N ALA A 110 -11.85 -9.16 -2.71
CA ALA A 110 -12.16 -9.61 -1.36
C ALA A 110 -11.92 -11.13 -1.18
N ARG A 111 -12.37 -11.96 -2.12
CA ARG A 111 -12.08 -13.42 -2.08
C ARG A 111 -10.60 -13.73 -2.23
N PHE A 112 -9.89 -12.97 -3.04
CA PHE A 112 -8.46 -13.15 -3.25
C PHE A 112 -7.66 -12.86 -1.97
N ILE A 113 -7.89 -11.71 -1.33
CA ILE A 113 -7.12 -11.29 -0.17
C ILE A 113 -7.47 -12.12 1.08
N GLN A 114 -8.74 -12.46 1.28
CA GLN A 114 -9.21 -13.23 2.44
C GLN A 114 -8.84 -14.72 2.41
N ARG A 115 -8.16 -15.21 1.35
CA ARG A 115 -7.51 -16.52 1.39
C ARG A 115 -6.42 -16.58 2.46
N ASN A 116 -5.79 -15.45 2.76
CA ASN A 116 -4.94 -15.33 3.92
C ASN A 116 -5.81 -15.21 5.18
N THR A 117 -5.83 -16.26 5.98
CA THR A 117 -6.66 -16.34 7.21
C THR A 117 -6.19 -15.41 8.32
N ALA A 118 -4.99 -14.84 8.22
CA ALA A 118 -4.49 -13.83 9.14
C ALA A 118 -5.07 -12.42 8.88
N GLN A 119 -5.70 -12.21 7.70
CA GLN A 119 -6.37 -10.95 7.38
C GLN A 119 -7.71 -10.84 8.10
N ILE A 120 -8.07 -9.63 8.49
CA ILE A 120 -9.37 -9.33 9.10
C ILE A 120 -10.47 -9.60 8.06
N LYS A 121 -11.43 -10.45 8.42
CA LYS A 121 -12.58 -10.72 7.55
C LYS A 121 -13.47 -9.49 7.44
N LYS A 122 -13.73 -9.04 6.21
CA LYS A 122 -14.60 -7.91 5.87
C LYS A 122 -15.57 -8.33 4.78
N ASN A 123 -16.77 -7.81 4.83
CA ASN A 123 -17.80 -8.05 3.83
C ASN A 123 -17.99 -6.78 2.97
N ILE A 124 -16.99 -6.50 2.15
CA ILE A 124 -16.98 -5.27 1.33
C ILE A 124 -18.10 -5.34 0.28
N ARG A 125 -18.83 -4.24 0.17
CA ARG A 125 -19.93 -4.05 -0.80
C ARG A 125 -19.72 -2.77 -1.58
N PRO A 126 -20.05 -2.73 -2.88
CA PRO A 126 -20.02 -1.48 -3.63
C PRO A 126 -21.15 -0.56 -3.14
N PHE A 127 -20.90 0.74 -3.13
CA PHE A 127 -21.95 1.74 -2.85
C PHE A 127 -23.08 1.72 -3.89
N SER A 128 -22.73 1.46 -5.15
CA SER A 128 -23.68 1.37 -6.25
C SER A 128 -23.58 0.03 -6.97
N GLU A 129 -24.68 -0.70 -7.05
CA GLU A 129 -24.77 -1.95 -7.83
C GLU A 129 -24.69 -1.71 -9.35
N GLN A 130 -24.96 -0.48 -9.81
CA GLN A 130 -24.89 -0.10 -11.22
C GLN A 130 -23.43 0.11 -11.67
N ARG A 131 -22.51 0.40 -10.74
CA ARG A 131 -21.11 0.58 -11.06
C ARG A 131 -20.47 -0.78 -11.31
N LYS A 132 -20.02 -0.99 -12.55
CA LYS A 132 -19.28 -2.21 -12.93
C LYS A 132 -17.82 -1.87 -13.14
N THR A 133 -16.94 -2.72 -12.64
CA THR A 133 -15.49 -2.60 -12.87
C THR A 133 -15.01 -3.91 -13.45
N GLU A 134 -14.46 -3.85 -14.65
CA GLU A 134 -13.98 -5.03 -15.37
C GLU A 134 -12.54 -5.34 -15.01
N LEU A 135 -12.22 -6.63 -14.96
CA LEU A 135 -10.86 -7.15 -14.84
C LEU A 135 -10.60 -8.06 -16.03
N SER A 136 -9.55 -7.76 -16.79
CA SER A 136 -9.12 -8.57 -17.92
C SER A 136 -7.67 -8.99 -17.79
N PHE A 137 -7.34 -10.14 -18.40
CA PHE A 137 -5.97 -10.64 -18.48
C PHE A 137 -5.54 -10.72 -19.93
N GLN A 138 -4.38 -10.15 -20.23
CA GLN A 138 -3.80 -10.17 -21.57
C GLN A 138 -2.52 -11.01 -21.56
N ALA A 139 -2.50 -12.05 -22.39
CA ALA A 139 -1.28 -12.80 -22.63
C ALA A 139 -0.37 -12.05 -23.62
N TYR A 140 0.93 -12.08 -23.38
CA TYR A 140 1.93 -11.50 -24.26
C TYR A 140 3.18 -12.37 -24.29
N ASP A 141 3.98 -12.21 -25.33
CA ASP A 141 5.37 -12.64 -25.40
C ASP A 141 6.31 -11.42 -25.41
N ARG A 142 7.61 -11.68 -25.36
CA ARG A 142 8.61 -10.61 -25.30
C ARG A 142 8.52 -9.63 -26.49
N ASN A 143 8.15 -10.12 -27.68
CA ASN A 143 8.10 -9.31 -28.91
C ASN A 143 6.78 -8.52 -29.00
N SER A 144 5.70 -9.03 -28.46
CA SER A 144 4.37 -8.42 -28.50
C SER A 144 4.07 -7.48 -27.33
N TYR A 145 4.86 -7.51 -26.24
CA TYR A 145 4.63 -6.81 -25.00
C TYR A 145 4.24 -5.33 -25.16
N CYS A 146 5.10 -4.55 -25.84
CA CYS A 146 4.84 -3.12 -26.05
C CYS A 146 3.64 -2.86 -26.94
N ASN A 147 3.43 -3.70 -27.98
CA ASN A 147 2.28 -3.58 -28.87
C ASN A 147 0.96 -3.86 -28.13
N VAL A 148 0.93 -4.88 -27.27
CA VAL A 148 -0.26 -5.19 -26.45
C VAL A 148 -0.60 -4.00 -25.54
N ILE A 149 0.38 -3.41 -24.86
CA ILE A 149 0.17 -2.24 -24.02
C ILE A 149 -0.32 -1.04 -24.85
N GLY A 150 0.29 -0.79 -26.01
CA GLY A 150 -0.14 0.27 -26.92
C GLY A 150 -1.58 0.10 -27.41
N GLN A 151 -1.99 -1.12 -27.74
CA GLN A 151 -3.37 -1.44 -28.13
C GLN A 151 -4.37 -1.26 -26.98
N LEU A 152 -4.01 -1.72 -25.76
CA LEU A 152 -4.84 -1.51 -24.58
C LEU A 152 -5.06 -0.01 -24.33
N ILE A 153 -4.00 0.78 -24.36
CA ILE A 153 -4.09 2.23 -24.13
C ILE A 153 -4.91 2.92 -25.25
N ALA A 154 -4.75 2.49 -26.50
CA ALA A 154 -5.52 3.01 -27.61
C ALA A 154 -7.02 2.71 -27.53
N SER A 155 -7.40 1.61 -26.84
CA SER A 155 -8.81 1.26 -26.63
C SER A 155 -9.48 2.06 -25.52
N ILE A 156 -8.71 2.74 -24.66
CA ILE A 156 -9.22 3.53 -23.54
C ILE A 156 -9.60 4.93 -24.02
N PRO A 157 -10.80 5.46 -23.66
CA PRO A 157 -11.21 6.83 -24.03
C PRO A 157 -10.16 7.86 -23.58
N THR A 158 -9.93 8.89 -24.39
CA THR A 158 -8.83 9.86 -24.21
C THR A 158 -8.99 10.77 -23.01
N ASP A 159 -10.24 10.94 -22.52
CA ASP A 159 -10.60 11.73 -21.33
C ASP A 159 -10.37 10.97 -20.02
N LYS A 160 -10.03 9.67 -20.07
CA LYS A 160 -9.85 8.83 -18.90
C LYS A 160 -8.40 8.77 -18.42
N SER A 161 -8.19 8.74 -17.12
CA SER A 161 -6.87 8.55 -16.51
C SER A 161 -6.41 7.10 -16.61
N VAL A 162 -5.10 6.90 -16.82
CA VAL A 162 -4.50 5.56 -16.94
C VAL A 162 -3.20 5.51 -16.15
N PHE A 163 -3.07 4.50 -15.30
CA PHE A 163 -1.79 4.14 -14.68
C PHE A 163 -1.22 2.87 -15.30
N LEU A 164 0.09 2.89 -15.52
CA LEU A 164 0.89 1.68 -15.71
C LEU A 164 1.56 1.36 -14.37
N LEU A 165 1.26 0.20 -13.79
CA LEU A 165 1.81 -0.21 -12.51
C LEU A 165 2.80 -1.37 -12.69
N GLY A 166 4.02 -1.19 -12.17
CA GLY A 166 5.02 -2.24 -12.04
C GLY A 166 5.19 -2.69 -10.60
N ARG A 167 5.61 -3.95 -10.38
CA ARG A 167 6.08 -4.40 -9.06
C ARG A 167 7.38 -3.68 -8.68
N TYR A 168 8.26 -3.49 -9.67
CA TYR A 168 9.55 -2.84 -9.57
C TYR A 168 9.65 -1.62 -10.48
N SER A 169 10.58 -0.73 -10.16
CA SER A 169 10.80 0.49 -10.97
C SER A 169 11.38 0.21 -12.36
N PHE A 170 11.91 -1.00 -12.60
CA PHE A 170 12.46 -1.43 -13.87
C PHE A 170 11.48 -2.27 -14.72
N ASP A 171 10.24 -2.46 -14.28
CA ASP A 171 9.24 -3.24 -15.03
C ASP A 171 8.82 -2.53 -16.32
N ASP A 172 9.13 -1.25 -16.44
CA ASP A 172 8.94 -0.44 -17.65
C ASP A 172 10.09 -0.58 -18.66
N TYR A 173 11.12 -1.40 -18.38
CA TYR A 173 12.34 -1.48 -19.19
C TYR A 173 12.07 -1.59 -20.70
N TYR A 174 11.18 -2.48 -21.13
CA TYR A 174 10.85 -2.64 -22.55
C TYR A 174 10.08 -1.45 -23.12
N LEU A 175 9.28 -0.77 -22.33
CA LEU A 175 8.53 0.42 -22.75
C LEU A 175 9.49 1.58 -23.07
N SER A 176 10.60 1.69 -22.33
CA SER A 176 11.59 2.74 -22.49
C SER A 176 12.29 2.73 -23.85
N PHE A 177 12.33 1.59 -24.53
CA PHE A 177 12.89 1.48 -25.91
C PHE A 177 11.88 1.88 -26.99
N MET A 178 10.59 1.75 -26.73
CA MET A 178 9.56 1.95 -27.74
C MET A 178 8.85 3.29 -27.62
N TYR A 179 8.72 3.80 -26.40
CA TYR A 179 7.95 4.99 -26.13
C TYR A 179 8.80 6.10 -25.51
N LYS A 180 8.56 7.34 -25.96
CA LYS A 180 9.19 8.51 -25.36
C LYS A 180 8.71 8.67 -23.92
N SER A 181 9.64 8.89 -23.01
CA SER A 181 9.34 9.22 -21.61
C SER A 181 9.49 10.72 -21.33
N VAL A 182 8.72 11.21 -20.36
CA VAL A 182 8.76 12.58 -19.87
C VAL A 182 8.67 12.56 -18.34
N LYS A 183 9.55 13.32 -17.68
CA LYS A 183 9.53 13.52 -16.24
C LYS A 183 9.01 14.91 -15.92
N GLU A 184 7.97 15.03 -15.09
CA GLU A 184 7.39 16.28 -14.62
C GLU A 184 7.39 16.29 -13.08
N GLY A 185 8.33 17.03 -12.50
CA GLY A 185 8.56 16.98 -11.06
C GLY A 185 8.98 15.57 -10.61
N ASN A 186 8.19 14.98 -9.73
CA ASN A 186 8.39 13.62 -9.22
C ASN A 186 7.61 12.55 -10.00
N ARG A 187 6.84 12.93 -11.02
CA ARG A 187 6.02 12.02 -11.82
C ARG A 187 6.75 11.64 -13.11
N PHE A 188 6.53 10.41 -13.53
CA PHE A 188 7.14 9.83 -14.73
C PHE A 188 6.06 9.30 -15.68
N TYR A 189 6.11 9.75 -16.94
CA TYR A 189 5.12 9.44 -17.94
C TYR A 189 5.74 8.84 -19.19
N TYR A 190 5.00 7.95 -19.85
CA TYR A 190 5.23 7.54 -21.22
C TYR A 190 4.25 8.25 -22.15
N ILE A 191 4.70 8.58 -23.38
CA ILE A 191 3.83 9.08 -24.45
C ILE A 191 3.47 7.90 -25.34
N ILE A 192 2.25 7.41 -25.20
CA ILE A 192 1.75 6.23 -25.92
C ILE A 192 0.52 6.65 -26.71
N GLY A 193 0.56 6.54 -28.06
CA GLY A 193 -0.53 7.01 -28.92
C GLY A 193 -0.83 8.50 -28.78
N GLY A 194 0.17 9.34 -28.47
CA GLY A 194 0.01 10.77 -28.22
C GLY A 194 -0.51 11.14 -26.83
N ARG A 195 -0.77 10.17 -25.97
CA ARG A 195 -1.30 10.33 -24.60
C ARG A 195 -0.20 10.19 -23.55
N LYS A 196 -0.24 11.04 -22.52
CA LYS A 196 0.59 10.86 -21.33
C LYS A 196 -0.01 9.77 -20.44
N VAL A 197 0.77 8.74 -20.16
CA VAL A 197 0.40 7.63 -19.28
C VAL A 197 1.41 7.53 -18.16
N GLU A 198 0.96 7.65 -16.92
CA GLU A 198 1.84 7.67 -15.76
C GLU A 198 2.31 6.25 -15.42
N PHE A 199 3.63 6.07 -15.24
CA PHE A 199 4.20 4.84 -14.73
C PHE A 199 4.57 4.99 -13.26
N LEU A 200 4.12 4.03 -12.45
CA LEU A 200 4.35 3.98 -11.01
C LEU A 200 4.68 2.55 -10.59
N THR A 201 5.44 2.41 -9.51
CA THR A 201 5.41 1.12 -8.79
C THR A 201 4.13 1.01 -7.98
N VAL A 202 3.66 -0.22 -7.75
CA VAL A 202 2.45 -0.45 -6.93
C VAL A 202 2.58 0.19 -5.54
N HIS A 203 3.76 0.19 -4.94
CA HIS A 203 4.00 0.88 -3.66
C HIS A 203 3.75 2.40 -3.75
N LYS A 204 4.11 3.03 -4.86
CA LYS A 204 3.89 4.47 -5.06
C LYS A 204 2.47 4.81 -5.46
N SER A 205 1.69 3.83 -5.93
CA SER A 205 0.29 4.06 -6.28
C SER A 205 -0.66 3.96 -5.10
N LYS A 206 -0.19 3.52 -3.92
CA LYS A 206 -1.03 3.45 -2.72
C LYS A 206 -1.65 4.83 -2.42
N GLY A 207 -2.97 4.86 -2.24
CA GLY A 207 -3.74 6.08 -2.02
C GLY A 207 -4.09 6.87 -3.29
N LEU A 208 -3.58 6.46 -4.46
CA LEU A 208 -3.94 7.08 -5.75
C LEU A 208 -5.09 6.32 -6.42
N GLU A 209 -5.71 6.96 -7.40
CA GLU A 209 -6.81 6.41 -8.19
C GLU A 209 -6.65 6.77 -9.67
N ALA A 210 -7.06 5.84 -10.55
CA ALA A 210 -7.19 6.08 -11.98
C ALA A 210 -8.43 5.38 -12.52
N ASP A 211 -8.98 5.85 -13.65
CA ASP A 211 -10.09 5.19 -14.33
C ASP A 211 -9.70 3.80 -14.86
N TYR A 212 -8.45 3.66 -15.29
CA TYR A 212 -7.88 2.41 -15.81
C TYR A 212 -6.50 2.16 -15.21
N VAL A 213 -6.26 0.91 -14.85
CA VAL A 213 -4.97 0.45 -14.35
C VAL A 213 -4.50 -0.72 -15.22
N ILE A 214 -3.28 -0.63 -15.72
CA ILE A 214 -2.61 -1.73 -16.42
C ILE A 214 -1.46 -2.20 -15.55
N LEU A 215 -1.61 -3.39 -14.96
CA LEU A 215 -0.59 -4.00 -14.13
C LEU A 215 0.35 -4.81 -15.01
N LEU A 216 1.62 -4.44 -14.98
CA LEU A 216 2.67 -5.01 -15.82
C LEU A 216 3.23 -6.30 -15.19
N GLN A 217 3.67 -7.23 -16.03
CA GLN A 217 4.47 -8.40 -15.67
C GLN A 217 3.90 -9.26 -14.51
N CYS A 218 2.59 -9.58 -14.60
CA CYS A 218 1.91 -10.44 -13.62
C CYS A 218 2.32 -11.91 -13.73
N ASN A 219 3.63 -12.20 -13.69
CA ASN A 219 4.17 -13.57 -13.70
C ASN A 219 4.97 -13.83 -12.44
N LYS A 220 4.79 -15.01 -11.88
CA LYS A 220 5.58 -15.48 -10.76
C LYS A 220 7.03 -15.73 -11.21
N ASP A 221 7.94 -14.87 -10.74
CA ASP A 221 9.37 -14.93 -11.03
C ASP A 221 10.17 -14.31 -9.89
N THR A 222 11.51 -14.40 -9.93
CA THR A 222 12.40 -13.75 -8.94
C THR A 222 12.06 -12.26 -8.82
N TYR A 223 11.90 -11.57 -9.96
CA TYR A 223 11.48 -10.18 -10.03
C TYR A 223 10.10 -10.02 -10.67
N GLY A 224 9.25 -11.02 -10.52
CA GLY A 224 7.89 -11.00 -11.04
C GLY A 224 6.86 -10.43 -10.06
N PHE A 225 5.58 -10.69 -10.36
CA PHE A 225 4.48 -10.38 -9.47
C PHE A 225 3.54 -11.60 -9.38
N PRO A 226 3.62 -12.42 -8.32
CA PRO A 226 4.37 -12.24 -7.07
C PRO A 226 5.87 -12.41 -7.26
N SER A 227 6.64 -11.61 -6.53
CA SER A 227 8.09 -11.74 -6.41
C SER A 227 8.48 -12.99 -5.62
N LEU A 228 9.62 -13.60 -5.99
CA LEU A 228 10.24 -14.70 -5.24
C LEU A 228 11.42 -14.21 -4.37
N VAL A 229 11.69 -12.92 -4.33
CA VAL A 229 12.71 -12.34 -3.45
C VAL A 229 12.29 -12.57 -2.00
N SER A 230 13.16 -13.21 -1.23
CA SER A 230 12.93 -13.43 0.20
C SER A 230 13.12 -12.12 0.99
N ASP A 231 12.44 -12.02 2.11
CA ASP A 231 12.64 -10.94 3.08
C ASP A 231 14.10 -10.88 3.56
N ASP A 232 14.56 -9.67 3.85
CA ASP A 232 15.86 -9.50 4.51
C ASP A 232 15.82 -10.13 5.91
N PRO A 233 16.79 -10.99 6.27
CA PRO A 233 16.83 -11.62 7.60
C PRO A 233 16.82 -10.62 8.77
N SER A 234 17.26 -9.37 8.56
CA SER A 234 17.25 -8.35 9.60
C SER A 234 15.84 -7.95 10.06
N LEU A 235 14.80 -8.16 9.23
CA LEU A 235 13.42 -7.86 9.59
C LEU A 235 12.93 -8.66 10.81
N GLN A 236 13.48 -9.86 11.05
CA GLN A 236 13.15 -10.66 12.23
C GLN A 236 13.46 -9.95 13.56
N TYR A 237 14.37 -8.98 13.58
CA TYR A 237 14.77 -8.24 14.79
C TYR A 237 13.89 -7.01 15.06
N VAL A 238 13.11 -6.56 14.08
CA VAL A 238 12.29 -5.34 14.20
C VAL A 238 10.79 -5.60 14.17
N LEU A 239 10.36 -6.78 13.74
CA LEU A 239 8.96 -7.17 13.69
C LEU A 239 8.57 -8.02 14.90
N THR A 240 7.37 -7.82 15.44
CA THR A 240 6.84 -8.59 16.58
C THR A 240 6.31 -9.96 16.18
N ALA A 241 5.93 -10.12 14.91
CA ALA A 241 5.47 -11.40 14.36
C ALA A 241 5.84 -11.55 12.88
N SER A 242 6.00 -12.81 12.44
CA SER A 242 6.23 -13.16 11.04
C SER A 242 4.89 -13.37 10.32
N ASP A 243 4.83 -12.96 9.04
CA ASP A 243 3.73 -13.33 8.14
C ASP A 243 4.01 -14.73 7.57
N HIS A 244 3.32 -15.73 8.09
CA HIS A 244 3.51 -17.14 7.70
C HIS A 244 2.70 -17.54 6.46
N PHE A 245 1.80 -16.67 5.97
CA PHE A 245 1.00 -17.01 4.80
C PHE A 245 1.83 -16.84 3.53
N PRO A 246 1.86 -17.84 2.62
CA PRO A 246 2.64 -17.77 1.40
C PRO A 246 2.30 -16.53 0.57
N TYR A 247 3.32 -15.73 0.28
CA TYR A 247 3.19 -14.47 -0.45
C TYR A 247 2.21 -13.47 0.20
N GLY A 248 2.13 -13.44 1.53
CA GLY A 248 1.14 -12.60 2.24
C GLY A 248 1.24 -11.13 1.85
N GLU A 249 2.44 -10.52 1.88
CA GLU A 249 2.66 -9.14 1.47
C GLU A 249 2.43 -8.93 -0.04
N GLU A 250 2.90 -9.83 -0.89
CA GLU A 250 2.66 -9.77 -2.34
C GLU A 250 1.17 -9.81 -2.69
N ARG A 251 0.36 -10.56 -1.91
CA ARG A 251 -1.09 -10.56 -2.07
C ARG A 251 -1.72 -9.23 -1.70
N ARG A 252 -1.27 -8.60 -0.61
CA ARG A 252 -1.73 -7.26 -0.23
C ARG A 252 -1.30 -6.22 -1.26
N LEU A 253 -0.09 -6.35 -1.77
CA LEU A 253 0.40 -5.47 -2.82
C LEU A 253 -0.42 -5.62 -4.11
N PHE A 254 -0.76 -6.85 -4.51
CA PHE A 254 -1.65 -7.07 -5.65
C PHE A 254 -3.06 -6.51 -5.41
N TYR A 255 -3.59 -6.64 -4.19
CA TYR A 255 -4.86 -6.05 -3.81
C TYR A 255 -4.86 -4.52 -3.91
N VAL A 256 -3.75 -3.87 -3.56
CA VAL A 256 -3.58 -2.42 -3.71
C VAL A 256 -3.49 -2.00 -5.19
N ALA A 257 -2.98 -2.88 -6.06
CA ALA A 257 -2.79 -2.58 -7.48
C ALA A 257 -4.10 -2.63 -8.30
N ILE A 258 -5.09 -3.37 -7.82
CA ILE A 258 -6.38 -3.57 -8.49
C ILE A 258 -7.48 -2.80 -7.77
#